data_4d867fff880a102115fedf703259c14f
#
_entry.id   4d867fff880a102115fedf703259c14f
#
_cell.length_a   1.000
_cell.length_b   1.000
_cell.length_c   1.000
_cell.angle_alpha   90.00
_cell.angle_beta   90.00
_cell.angle_gamma   90.00
#
_symmetry.space_group_name_H-M   'P 1'
#
loop_
_entity.id
_entity.type
_entity.pdbx_description
1 polymer ?
#
loop_
_entity_poly.entity_id
_entity_poly.type
_entity_poly.pdbx_seq_one_letter_code
_entity_poly.pdbx_strand_id
1 'polypeptide(L)'
;RLAQRKTLVHELGCIETLARVDTLCVDKTGTVTENKMIVEDVCPLCDDRFTLEDIRMIMADYVYAMQADNDTMAALRRYFTGEKTQDATATLPFSSAKKYGGVSFHDEETYLLGAPDVLLAGRENPYQEQIEGYSAKGCRVLLLGMYDGALSDETLDAGLLPIALILL
;
A
#
# COMPACT_ATOMS: atom_id res chain seq x y z
N ARG A 1 39.22 0.82 15.06
CA ARG A 1 38.80 1.05 13.66
C ARG A 1 37.39 0.54 13.36
N LEU A 2 36.94 -0.63 13.88
CA LEU A 2 35.56 -1.13 13.66
C LEU A 2 34.52 -0.27 14.40
N ALA A 3 34.79 0.14 15.62
CA ALA A 3 33.91 1.04 16.38
C ALA A 3 33.71 2.41 15.69
N GLN A 4 34.75 2.93 14.99
CA GLN A 4 34.65 4.15 14.20
C GLN A 4 33.70 4.00 12.99
N ARG A 5 33.46 2.76 12.54
CA ARG A 5 32.51 2.42 11.47
C ARG A 5 31.16 1.95 12.03
N LYS A 6 30.85 2.29 13.29
CA LYS A 6 29.61 1.92 14.00
C LYS A 6 29.34 0.40 14.04
N THR A 7 30.40 -0.41 13.97
CA THR A 7 30.29 -1.87 14.04
C THR A 7 30.68 -2.32 15.45
N LEU A 8 29.73 -2.93 16.15
CA LEU A 8 29.94 -3.52 17.45
C LEU A 8 30.26 -5.01 17.30
N VAL A 9 31.36 -5.45 17.87
CA VAL A 9 31.76 -6.86 17.90
C VAL A 9 31.66 -7.37 19.34
N HIS A 10 30.87 -8.41 19.56
CA HIS A 10 30.62 -8.98 20.87
C HIS A 10 31.81 -9.81 21.37
N GLU A 11 32.52 -10.49 20.47
CA GLU A 11 33.65 -11.34 20.77
C GLU A 11 34.83 -11.07 19.81
N LEU A 12 36.03 -11.01 20.33
CA LEU A 12 37.23 -10.76 19.53
C LEU A 12 37.47 -11.84 18.46
N GLY A 13 37.06 -13.09 18.70
CA GLY A 13 37.14 -14.19 17.75
C GLY A 13 36.29 -14.02 16.50
N CYS A 14 35.24 -13.19 16.56
CA CYS A 14 34.38 -12.88 15.40
C CYS A 14 35.17 -12.17 14.30
N ILE A 15 36.21 -11.40 14.63
CA ILE A 15 37.01 -10.66 13.62
C ILE A 15 37.81 -11.63 12.77
N GLU A 16 38.35 -12.68 13.38
CA GLU A 16 39.11 -13.70 12.66
C GLU A 16 38.18 -14.56 11.80
N THR A 17 37.00 -14.89 12.29
CA THR A 17 35.96 -15.62 11.54
C THR A 17 35.47 -14.79 10.35
N LEU A 18 35.18 -13.48 10.54
CA LEU A 18 34.78 -12.57 9.48
C LEU A 18 35.83 -12.43 8.38
N ALA A 19 37.14 -12.49 8.74
CA ALA A 19 38.23 -12.42 7.76
C ALA A 19 38.31 -13.66 6.85
N ARG A 20 37.67 -14.75 7.20
CA ARG A 20 37.63 -16.02 6.44
C ARG A 20 36.33 -16.23 5.67
N VAL A 21 35.38 -15.28 5.75
CA VAL A 21 34.10 -15.35 5.01
C VAL A 21 34.38 -15.10 3.54
N ASP A 22 33.98 -16.06 2.71
CA ASP A 22 34.04 -16.00 1.24
C ASP A 22 32.64 -15.80 0.61
N THR A 23 31.60 -16.09 1.39
CA THR A 23 30.20 -15.97 0.93
C THR A 23 29.40 -15.16 1.94
N LEU A 24 28.76 -14.09 1.49
CA LEU A 24 27.90 -13.21 2.30
C LEU A 24 26.43 -13.37 1.86
N CYS A 25 25.60 -13.92 2.74
CA CYS A 25 24.16 -13.94 2.57
C CYS A 25 23.56 -12.79 3.37
N VAL A 26 22.86 -11.88 2.68
CA VAL A 26 22.18 -10.75 3.32
C VAL A 26 20.71 -10.81 3.03
N ASP A 27 19.89 -10.48 4.04
CA ASP A 27 18.48 -10.22 3.81
C ASP A 27 18.32 -8.91 3.02
N LYS A 28 17.35 -8.89 2.09
CA LYS A 28 17.10 -7.70 1.27
C LYS A 28 16.48 -6.58 2.11
N THR A 29 15.43 -6.92 2.86
CA THR A 29 14.58 -5.94 3.54
C THR A 29 15.23 -5.41 4.81
N GLY A 30 15.46 -4.09 4.86
CA GLY A 30 16.09 -3.44 6.01
C GLY A 30 17.61 -3.62 6.12
N THR A 31 18.24 -4.35 5.19
CA THR A 31 19.71 -4.53 5.14
C THR A 31 20.30 -3.89 3.88
N VAL A 32 19.78 -4.23 2.70
CA VAL A 32 20.19 -3.68 1.41
C VAL A 32 19.29 -2.52 0.99
N THR A 33 18.02 -2.55 1.42
CA THR A 33 17.05 -1.50 1.16
C THR A 33 16.81 -0.66 2.41
N GLU A 34 16.56 0.64 2.23
CA GLU A 34 15.95 1.45 3.29
C GLU A 34 14.55 0.91 3.56
N ASN A 35 14.23 0.66 4.83
CA ASN A 35 12.90 0.20 5.24
C ASN A 35 11.91 1.39 5.22
N LYS A 36 11.76 2.01 4.03
CA LYS A 36 10.96 3.21 3.84
C LYS A 36 10.11 3.07 2.58
N MET A 37 8.82 2.92 2.80
CA MET A 37 7.85 2.93 1.72
C MET A 37 7.45 4.37 1.39
N ILE A 38 7.36 4.70 0.12
CA ILE A 38 6.92 6.00 -0.39
C ILE A 38 5.91 5.78 -1.51
N VAL A 39 4.96 6.69 -1.67
CA VAL A 39 4.09 6.73 -2.85
C VAL A 39 4.88 7.41 -3.96
N GLU A 40 5.07 6.71 -5.07
CA GLU A 40 5.79 7.21 -6.24
C GLU A 40 4.85 7.93 -7.20
N ASP A 41 3.67 7.34 -7.46
CA ASP A 41 2.72 7.89 -8.41
C ASP A 41 1.28 7.45 -8.12
N VAL A 42 0.32 8.18 -8.69
CA VAL A 42 -1.11 7.89 -8.65
C VAL A 42 -1.64 7.94 -10.08
N CYS A 43 -2.08 6.80 -10.60
CA CYS A 43 -2.57 6.65 -11.96
C CYS A 43 -4.10 6.54 -11.98
N PRO A 44 -4.84 7.58 -12.37
CA PRO A 44 -6.29 7.49 -12.54
C PRO A 44 -6.66 6.45 -13.60
N LEU A 45 -7.76 5.73 -13.36
CA LEU A 45 -8.29 4.70 -14.26
C LEU A 45 -9.63 5.10 -14.89
N CYS A 46 -10.25 6.15 -14.37
CA CYS A 46 -11.62 6.57 -14.70
C CYS A 46 -11.69 8.11 -14.78
N ASP A 47 -10.91 8.70 -15.71
CA ASP A 47 -10.70 10.15 -15.85
C ASP A 47 -11.98 10.96 -16.12
N ASP A 48 -13.00 10.32 -16.68
CA ASP A 48 -14.30 10.93 -16.96
C ASP A 48 -15.21 11.03 -15.73
N ARG A 49 -14.94 10.30 -14.66
CA ARG A 49 -15.73 10.30 -13.43
C ARG A 49 -15.00 10.84 -12.21
N PHE A 50 -13.69 10.65 -12.14
CA PHE A 50 -12.85 11.05 -11.02
C PHE A 50 -11.61 11.77 -11.53
N THR A 51 -11.47 13.03 -11.19
CA THR A 51 -10.24 13.77 -11.44
C THR A 51 -9.15 13.36 -10.45
N LEU A 52 -7.91 13.69 -10.73
CA LEU A 52 -6.80 13.46 -9.80
C LEU A 52 -7.02 14.18 -8.45
N GLU A 53 -7.72 15.32 -8.45
CA GLU A 53 -8.06 16.06 -7.25
C GLU A 53 -9.11 15.31 -6.41
N ASP A 54 -10.14 14.75 -7.05
CA ASP A 54 -11.14 13.90 -6.39
C ASP A 54 -10.47 12.69 -5.73
N ILE A 55 -9.56 12.04 -6.43
CA ILE A 55 -8.80 10.89 -5.90
C ILE A 55 -7.98 11.31 -4.68
N ARG A 56 -7.36 12.49 -4.71
CA ARG A 56 -6.61 13.01 -3.55
C ARG A 56 -7.50 13.32 -2.36
N MET A 57 -8.67 13.88 -2.57
CA MET A 57 -9.65 14.13 -1.50
C MET A 57 -10.16 12.81 -0.89
N ILE A 58 -10.59 11.87 -1.73
CA ILE A 58 -11.02 10.53 -1.28
C ILE A 58 -9.92 9.85 -0.45
N MET A 59 -8.69 9.88 -0.95
CA MET A 59 -7.56 9.25 -0.26
C MET A 59 -7.17 9.99 1.02
N ALA A 60 -7.32 11.31 1.11
CA ALA A 60 -7.11 12.07 2.33
C ALA A 60 -8.12 11.64 3.41
N ASP A 61 -9.40 11.57 3.07
CA ASP A 61 -10.45 11.09 3.99
C ASP A 61 -10.23 9.61 4.38
N TYR A 62 -9.87 8.76 3.41
CA TYR A 62 -9.55 7.35 3.65
C TYR A 62 -8.42 7.17 4.67
N VAL A 63 -7.28 7.83 4.46
CA VAL A 63 -6.14 7.70 5.38
C VAL A 63 -6.40 8.35 6.73
N TYR A 64 -7.29 9.33 6.80
CA TYR A 64 -7.72 9.93 8.05
C TYR A 64 -8.57 8.96 8.88
N ALA A 65 -9.46 8.23 8.23
CA ALA A 65 -10.35 7.25 8.87
C ALA A 65 -9.61 6.00 9.36
N MET A 66 -8.54 5.61 8.66
CA MET A 66 -7.78 4.40 8.97
C MET A 66 -6.69 4.64 10.01
N GLN A 67 -6.32 3.62 10.79
CA GLN A 67 -5.14 3.66 11.66
C GLN A 67 -3.85 3.43 10.84
N ALA A 68 -2.78 4.13 11.19
CA ALA A 68 -1.46 3.94 10.55
C ALA A 68 -0.67 2.84 11.28
N ASP A 69 -1.09 1.60 11.11
CA ASP A 69 -0.55 0.43 11.76
C ASP A 69 0.54 -0.31 10.95
N ASN A 70 0.80 0.15 9.72
CA ASN A 70 1.80 -0.43 8.84
C ASN A 70 2.49 0.61 7.94
N ASP A 71 3.63 0.23 7.34
CA ASP A 71 4.47 1.12 6.52
C ASP A 71 3.74 1.65 5.28
N THR A 72 2.86 0.86 4.68
CA THR A 72 2.03 1.26 3.53
C THR A 72 1.10 2.40 3.93
N MET A 73 0.33 2.24 5.01
CA MET A 73 -0.58 3.28 5.46
C MET A 73 0.18 4.53 5.93
N ALA A 74 1.35 4.37 6.54
CA ALA A 74 2.22 5.49 6.89
C ALA A 74 2.74 6.25 5.66
N ALA A 75 3.03 5.55 4.56
CA ALA A 75 3.42 6.16 3.29
C ALA A 75 2.25 6.93 2.65
N LEU A 76 1.07 6.31 2.61
CA LEU A 76 -0.15 6.93 2.10
C LEU A 76 -0.49 8.22 2.87
N ARG A 77 -0.43 8.20 4.21
CA ARG A 77 -0.65 9.40 5.03
C ARG A 77 0.34 10.52 4.78
N ARG A 78 1.59 10.20 4.48
CA ARG A 78 2.59 11.22 4.13
C ARG A 78 2.35 11.86 2.78
N TYR A 79 1.76 11.12 1.86
CA TYR A 79 1.51 11.59 0.50
C TYR A 79 0.17 12.33 0.38
N PHE A 80 -0.90 11.76 0.92
CA PHE A 80 -2.25 12.34 0.88
C PHE A 80 -2.49 13.18 2.13
N THR A 81 -2.04 14.44 2.09
CA THR A 81 -2.06 15.40 3.23
C THR A 81 -3.20 16.41 3.14
N GLY A 82 -4.31 16.08 2.48
CA GLY A 82 -5.49 16.94 2.38
C GLY A 82 -6.18 17.18 3.73
N GLU A 83 -7.06 18.18 3.78
CA GLU A 83 -7.97 18.37 4.91
C GLU A 83 -9.03 17.27 4.88
N LYS A 84 -9.43 16.81 6.08
CA LYS A 84 -10.55 15.88 6.22
C LYS A 84 -11.85 16.58 5.83
N THR A 85 -12.57 16.05 4.85
CA THR A 85 -13.81 16.64 4.38
C THR A 85 -15.05 15.95 4.93
N GLN A 86 -14.95 14.66 5.29
CA GLN A 86 -16.09 13.88 5.78
C GLN A 86 -15.69 12.85 6.86
N ASP A 87 -16.68 12.43 7.66
CA ASP A 87 -16.52 11.41 8.68
C ASP A 87 -16.85 10.02 8.14
N ALA A 88 -16.00 9.05 8.46
CA ALA A 88 -16.28 7.67 8.14
C ALA A 88 -17.42 7.11 9.02
N THR A 89 -18.37 6.43 8.40
CA THR A 89 -19.46 5.72 9.08
C THR A 89 -19.08 4.29 9.44
N ALA A 90 -18.20 3.66 8.65
CA ALA A 90 -17.63 2.35 8.93
C ALA A 90 -16.21 2.24 8.39
N THR A 91 -15.40 1.43 9.05
CA THR A 91 -14.02 1.12 8.59
C THR A 91 -13.76 -0.37 8.67
N LEU A 92 -13.10 -0.91 7.64
CA LEU A 92 -12.55 -2.26 7.59
C LEU A 92 -11.03 -2.14 7.57
N PRO A 93 -10.32 -2.44 8.67
CA PRO A 93 -8.87 -2.38 8.69
C PRO A 93 -8.24 -3.35 7.68
N PHE A 94 -7.10 -2.95 7.12
CA PHE A 94 -6.33 -3.83 6.23
C PHE A 94 -5.95 -5.12 6.95
N SER A 95 -6.12 -6.23 6.26
CA SER A 95 -5.70 -7.55 6.74
C SER A 95 -4.81 -8.22 5.70
N SER A 96 -3.70 -8.79 6.16
CA SER A 96 -2.79 -9.57 5.29
C SER A 96 -3.47 -10.81 4.69
N ALA A 97 -4.49 -11.35 5.34
CA ALA A 97 -5.28 -12.46 4.84
C ALA A 97 -6.23 -12.03 3.71
N LYS A 98 -6.88 -10.87 3.88
CA LYS A 98 -7.81 -10.29 2.90
C LYS A 98 -7.11 -9.47 1.82
N LYS A 99 -5.93 -8.92 2.11
CA LYS A 99 -5.13 -8.06 1.25
C LYS A 99 -5.81 -6.75 0.82
N TYR A 100 -6.86 -6.35 1.50
CA TYR A 100 -7.54 -5.07 1.32
C TYR A 100 -8.08 -4.53 2.64
N GLY A 101 -8.42 -3.25 2.65
CA GLY A 101 -9.20 -2.57 3.67
C GLY A 101 -10.22 -1.66 3.00
N GLY A 102 -11.13 -1.07 3.79
CA GLY A 102 -12.18 -0.21 3.25
C GLY A 102 -12.68 0.82 4.24
N VAL A 103 -13.30 1.86 3.69
CA VAL A 103 -13.96 2.93 4.44
C VAL A 103 -15.29 3.22 3.78
N SER A 104 -16.36 3.32 4.58
CA SER A 104 -17.64 3.85 4.13
C SER A 104 -17.83 5.24 4.72
N PHE A 105 -18.36 6.15 3.91
CA PHE A 105 -18.72 7.51 4.30
C PHE A 105 -20.23 7.69 4.30
N HIS A 106 -20.68 8.89 4.67
CA HIS A 106 -22.08 9.28 4.49
C HIS A 106 -22.43 9.21 2.99
N ASP A 107 -23.70 9.03 2.68
CA ASP A 107 -24.23 8.82 1.32
C ASP A 107 -23.93 7.45 0.69
N GLU A 108 -23.62 6.44 1.53
CA GLU A 108 -23.37 5.04 1.14
C GLU A 108 -22.13 4.86 0.23
N GLU A 109 -21.27 5.85 0.14
CA GLU A 109 -20.02 5.73 -0.62
C GLU A 109 -19.02 4.85 0.14
N THR A 110 -18.68 3.71 -0.45
CA THR A 110 -17.71 2.77 0.10
C THR A 110 -16.49 2.68 -0.81
N TYR A 111 -15.33 2.92 -0.24
CA TYR A 111 -14.04 2.81 -0.95
C TYR A 111 -13.20 1.68 -0.39
N LEU A 112 -12.68 0.85 -1.29
CA LEU A 112 -11.75 -0.23 -0.98
C LEU A 112 -10.37 0.10 -1.50
N LEU A 113 -9.36 -0.21 -0.72
CA LEU A 113 -7.96 -0.08 -1.10
C LEU A 113 -7.23 -1.38 -0.81
N GLY A 114 -6.59 -1.97 -1.81
CA GLY A 114 -5.92 -3.24 -1.62
C GLY A 114 -5.20 -3.78 -2.86
N ALA A 115 -4.84 -5.04 -2.79
CA ALA A 115 -4.17 -5.74 -3.88
C ALA A 115 -5.11 -5.90 -5.08
N PRO A 116 -4.69 -5.50 -6.30
CA PRO A 116 -5.53 -5.57 -7.49
C PRO A 116 -6.00 -6.99 -7.82
N ASP A 117 -5.17 -8.00 -7.62
CA ASP A 117 -5.49 -9.41 -7.84
C ASP A 117 -6.66 -9.92 -6.98
N VAL A 118 -6.84 -9.32 -5.80
CA VAL A 118 -7.94 -9.65 -4.89
C VAL A 118 -9.19 -8.84 -5.20
N LEU A 119 -9.05 -7.52 -5.36
CA LEU A 119 -10.19 -6.64 -5.60
C LEU A 119 -10.85 -6.88 -6.96
N LEU A 120 -10.07 -7.34 -7.96
CA LEU A 120 -10.56 -7.66 -9.31
C LEU A 120 -10.79 -9.16 -9.51
N ALA A 121 -10.68 -9.99 -8.46
CA ALA A 121 -10.89 -11.43 -8.58
C ALA A 121 -12.29 -11.75 -9.13
N GLY A 122 -12.34 -12.60 -10.16
CA GLY A 122 -13.59 -12.98 -10.83
C GLY A 122 -14.22 -11.88 -11.70
N ARG A 123 -13.54 -10.76 -11.92
CA ARG A 123 -13.95 -9.65 -12.78
C ARG A 123 -13.04 -9.51 -13.99
N GLU A 124 -13.54 -8.83 -15.03
CA GLU A 124 -12.69 -8.41 -16.14
C GLU A 124 -11.65 -7.40 -15.62
N ASN A 125 -10.38 -7.62 -15.95
CA ASN A 125 -9.28 -6.74 -15.55
C ASN A 125 -8.59 -6.13 -16.77
N PRO A 126 -9.07 -5.01 -17.30
CA PRO A 126 -8.44 -4.34 -18.44
C PRO A 126 -7.07 -3.71 -18.08
N TYR A 127 -6.73 -3.63 -16.81
CA TYR A 127 -5.50 -3.00 -16.30
C TYR A 127 -4.38 -4.00 -16.01
N GLN A 128 -4.56 -5.28 -16.35
CA GLN A 128 -3.62 -6.36 -16.00
C GLN A 128 -2.20 -6.07 -16.52
N GLU A 129 -2.08 -5.71 -17.79
CA GLU A 129 -0.77 -5.40 -18.40
C GLU A 129 -0.08 -4.21 -17.73
N GLN A 130 -0.85 -3.17 -17.38
CA GLN A 130 -0.34 -2.00 -16.68
C GLN A 130 0.15 -2.34 -15.26
N ILE A 131 -0.62 -3.13 -14.52
CA ILE A 131 -0.29 -3.60 -13.17
C ILE A 131 0.99 -4.45 -13.20
N GLU A 132 1.09 -5.39 -14.13
CA GLU A 132 2.28 -6.23 -14.32
C GLU A 132 3.50 -5.40 -14.70
N GLY A 133 3.33 -4.39 -15.56
CA GLY A 133 4.40 -3.48 -15.97
C GLY A 133 4.98 -2.69 -14.80
N TYR A 134 4.16 -2.22 -13.87
CA TYR A 134 4.63 -1.54 -12.65
C TYR A 134 5.26 -2.53 -11.66
N SER A 135 4.66 -3.69 -11.48
CA SER A 135 5.18 -4.73 -10.58
C SER A 135 6.56 -5.23 -11.05
N ALA A 136 6.78 -5.36 -12.36
CA ALA A 136 8.07 -5.75 -12.94
C ALA A 136 9.18 -4.69 -12.68
N LYS A 137 8.80 -3.42 -12.48
CA LYS A 137 9.73 -2.34 -12.10
C LYS A 137 10.03 -2.33 -10.59
N GLY A 138 9.39 -3.20 -9.82
CA GLY A 138 9.57 -3.32 -8.38
C GLY A 138 8.58 -2.52 -7.54
N CYS A 139 7.60 -1.84 -8.16
CA CYS A 139 6.58 -1.10 -7.45
C CYS A 139 5.57 -2.05 -6.80
N ARG A 140 5.15 -1.73 -5.58
CA ARG A 140 3.93 -2.29 -5.01
C ARG A 140 2.74 -1.51 -5.57
N VAL A 141 1.82 -2.22 -6.23
CA VAL A 141 0.63 -1.61 -6.82
C VAL A 141 -0.56 -1.85 -5.89
N LEU A 142 -1.26 -0.78 -5.52
CA LEU A 142 -2.56 -0.85 -4.83
C LEU A 142 -3.64 -0.33 -5.78
N LEU A 143 -4.82 -0.93 -5.69
CA LEU A 143 -6.03 -0.47 -6.38
C LEU A 143 -6.94 0.24 -5.39
N LEU A 144 -7.31 1.47 -5.71
CA LEU A 144 -8.45 2.18 -5.11
C LEU A 144 -9.68 1.93 -5.98
N GLY A 145 -10.77 1.48 -5.37
CA GLY A 145 -12.03 1.28 -6.06
C GLY A 145 -13.23 1.71 -5.23
N MET A 146 -14.28 2.18 -5.89
CA MET A 146 -15.59 2.42 -5.28
C MET A 146 -16.39 1.12 -5.33
N TYR A 147 -16.97 0.74 -4.20
CA TYR A 147 -17.67 -0.52 -4.00
C TYR A 147 -19.15 -0.26 -3.75
N ASP A 148 -20.03 -0.90 -4.53
CA ASP A 148 -21.48 -0.70 -4.47
C ASP A 148 -22.16 -1.42 -3.28
N GLY A 149 -21.40 -2.13 -2.45
CA GLY A 149 -21.88 -2.89 -1.30
C GLY A 149 -21.49 -2.29 0.04
N ALA A 150 -22.09 -2.81 1.09
CA ALA A 150 -21.69 -2.48 2.46
C ALA A 150 -20.34 -3.12 2.80
N LEU A 151 -19.54 -2.45 3.65
CA LEU A 151 -18.34 -3.05 4.22
C LEU A 151 -18.75 -4.27 5.07
N SER A 152 -18.34 -5.44 4.65
CA SER A 152 -18.52 -6.68 5.38
C SER A 152 -17.20 -7.45 5.46
N ASP A 153 -17.11 -8.35 6.45
CA ASP A 153 -15.95 -9.21 6.60
C ASP A 153 -15.99 -10.47 5.71
N GLU A 154 -17.07 -10.71 5.01
CA GLU A 154 -17.29 -12.00 4.35
C GLU A 154 -16.78 -12.01 2.91
N THR A 155 -17.46 -11.36 1.97
CA THR A 155 -17.13 -11.43 0.53
C THR A 155 -17.35 -10.09 -0.16
N LEU A 156 -16.68 -9.89 -1.30
CA LEU A 156 -16.84 -8.72 -2.18
C LEU A 156 -17.75 -9.09 -3.37
N ASP A 157 -19.03 -9.34 -3.11
CA ASP A 157 -19.95 -9.84 -4.13
C ASP A 157 -20.61 -8.72 -4.96
N ALA A 158 -20.62 -7.48 -4.47
CA ALA A 158 -21.18 -6.33 -5.18
C ALA A 158 -20.21 -5.75 -6.23
N GLY A 159 -20.70 -4.79 -7.03
CA GLY A 159 -19.90 -4.11 -8.06
C GLY A 159 -18.71 -3.36 -7.47
N LEU A 160 -17.58 -3.39 -8.16
CA LEU A 160 -16.41 -2.58 -7.87
C LEU A 160 -16.04 -1.77 -9.11
N LEU A 161 -16.02 -0.45 -8.96
CA LEU A 161 -15.51 0.47 -9.98
C LEU A 161 -14.05 0.82 -9.66
N PRO A 162 -13.07 0.38 -10.45
CA PRO A 162 -11.69 0.81 -10.30
C PRO A 162 -11.54 2.32 -10.52
N ILE A 163 -10.89 3.03 -9.60
CA ILE A 163 -10.70 4.48 -9.65
C ILE A 163 -9.27 4.84 -9.99
N ALA A 164 -8.30 4.25 -9.27
CA ALA A 164 -6.90 4.58 -9.46
C ALA A 164 -5.97 3.43 -9.03
N LEU A 165 -4.78 3.38 -9.65
CA LEU A 165 -3.64 2.63 -9.14
C LEU A 165 -2.74 3.57 -8.34
N ILE A 166 -2.31 3.12 -7.16
CA ILE A 166 -1.36 3.82 -6.31
C ILE A 166 -0.09 3.01 -6.27
N LEU A 167 1.02 3.62 -6.69
CA LEU A 167 2.33 2.98 -6.83
C LEU A 167 3.21 3.34 -5.63
N LEU A 168 3.80 2.32 -4.99
CA LEU A 168 4.70 2.49 -3.84
C LEU A 168 6.03 1.75 -4.06
#